data_f9cd679b39f4bb76092181fe2522ac61
#
_entry.id   f9cd679b39f4bb76092181fe2522ac61
#
_cell.length_a   1.000
_cell.length_b   1.000
_cell.length_c   1.000
_cell.angle_alpha   90.00
_cell.angle_beta   90.00
_cell.angle_gamma   90.00
#
_symmetry.space_group_name_H-M   'P 1'
#
loop_
_entity.id
_entity.type
_entity.pdbx_description
1 polymer ?
#
loop_
_entity_poly.entity_id
_entity_poly.type
_entity_poly.pdbx_seq_one_letter_code
_entity_poly.pdbx_strand_id
1 'polypeptide(L)'
;MALARLFRASATLRRSLATYAKVADRETTVAALRLRGWKDQSPKRDAVAKRFEFASFNEAFGWMSRVALQAESVDHHPEWTNLYSIVEVTLTTHAVDGLSDRDIQMADFMDHAAARFAPKPFK
;
A
#
# COMPACT_ATOMS: atom_id res chain seq x y z
N MET A 1 14.41 33.09 -0.44
CA MET A 1 14.12 32.44 -1.73
C MET A 1 15.08 31.29 -2.06
N ALA A 2 16.37 31.45 -1.91
CA ALA A 2 17.33 30.36 -2.15
C ALA A 2 17.19 29.19 -1.18
N LEU A 3 16.86 29.45 0.08
CA LEU A 3 16.65 28.41 1.11
C LEU A 3 15.44 27.52 0.79
N ALA A 4 14.33 28.10 0.30
CA ALA A 4 13.14 27.35 -0.04
C ALA A 4 13.38 26.40 -1.23
N ARG A 5 14.21 26.81 -2.18
CA ARG A 5 14.63 25.95 -3.31
C ARG A 5 15.52 24.81 -2.86
N LEU A 6 16.44 25.06 -1.93
CA LEU A 6 17.31 24.02 -1.35
C LEU A 6 16.51 22.99 -0.55
N PHE A 7 15.52 23.41 0.23
CA PHE A 7 14.64 22.51 0.97
C PHE A 7 13.77 21.66 0.03
N ARG A 8 13.25 22.24 -1.06
CA ARG A 8 12.49 21.50 -2.05
C ARG A 8 13.33 20.46 -2.77
N ALA A 9 14.54 20.84 -3.17
CA ALA A 9 15.49 19.91 -3.80
C ALA A 9 15.87 18.77 -2.85
N SER A 10 16.10 19.08 -1.57
CA SER A 10 16.41 18.08 -0.55
C SER A 10 15.24 17.12 -0.31
N ALA A 11 14.01 17.62 -0.28
CA ALA A 11 12.82 16.76 -0.11
C ALA A 11 12.61 15.86 -1.34
N THR A 12 12.79 16.39 -2.55
CA THR A 12 12.68 15.62 -3.78
C THR A 12 13.78 14.57 -3.87
N LEU A 13 15.01 14.94 -3.51
CA LEU A 13 16.15 14.02 -3.48
C LEU A 13 15.94 12.92 -2.44
N ARG A 14 15.41 13.23 -1.26
CA ARG A 14 15.06 12.23 -0.25
C ARG A 14 14.01 11.26 -0.76
N ARG A 15 12.99 11.74 -1.48
CA ARG A 15 11.98 10.88 -2.10
C ARG A 15 12.60 9.94 -3.12
N SER A 16 13.55 10.39 -3.93
CA SER A 16 14.18 9.53 -4.92
C SER A 16 15.24 8.61 -4.33
N LEU A 17 15.91 9.00 -3.24
CA LEU A 17 16.93 8.18 -2.58
C LEU A 17 16.35 7.21 -1.54
N ALA A 18 15.24 7.57 -0.88
CA ALA A 18 14.70 6.83 0.28
C ALA A 18 13.98 5.55 -0.09
N THR A 19 14.25 4.93 -1.26
CA THR A 19 13.03 4.31 -1.61
C THR A 19 13.05 3.04 -2.33
N TYR A 20 14.17 2.58 -2.64
CA TYR A 20 14.20 1.45 -3.54
C TYR A 20 15.11 0.35 -3.04
N ALA A 21 15.18 0.20 -1.73
CA ALA A 21 15.81 -0.96 -1.14
C ALA A 21 14.75 -2.02 -0.84
N LYS A 22 15.04 -3.26 -1.14
CA LYS A 22 14.21 -4.38 -0.68
C LYS A 22 14.13 -4.38 0.84
N VAL A 23 13.03 -4.88 1.39
CA VAL A 23 12.88 -5.05 2.84
C VAL A 23 14.04 -5.89 3.38
N ALA A 24 14.61 -5.44 4.50
CA ALA A 24 15.81 -6.07 5.07
C ALA A 24 15.54 -7.46 5.61
N ASP A 25 14.40 -7.65 6.27
CA ASP A 25 13.97 -8.94 6.82
C ASP A 25 12.60 -9.28 6.25
N ARG A 26 12.61 -9.89 5.08
CA ARG A 26 11.39 -10.25 4.37
C ARG A 26 10.53 -11.23 5.16
N GLU A 27 11.14 -12.21 5.77
CA GLU A 27 10.41 -13.27 6.48
C GLU A 27 9.60 -12.72 7.64
N THR A 28 10.22 -11.92 8.51
CA THR A 28 9.55 -11.27 9.63
C THR A 28 8.49 -10.26 9.16
N THR A 29 8.81 -9.49 8.14
CA THR A 29 7.90 -8.49 7.57
C THR A 29 6.65 -9.14 7.00
N VAL A 30 6.82 -10.18 6.20
CA VAL A 30 5.70 -10.91 5.60
C VAL A 30 4.87 -11.64 6.66
N ALA A 31 5.52 -12.20 7.69
CA ALA A 31 4.80 -12.83 8.80
C ALA A 31 3.86 -11.84 9.50
N ALA A 32 4.32 -10.61 9.74
CA ALA A 32 3.49 -9.56 10.32
C ALA A 32 2.31 -9.17 9.42
N LEU A 33 2.54 -9.09 8.11
CA LEU A 33 1.47 -8.81 7.14
C LEU A 33 0.45 -9.95 7.08
N ARG A 34 0.88 -11.19 7.16
CA ARG A 34 -0.03 -12.35 7.19
C ARG A 34 -1.03 -12.28 8.33
N LEU A 35 -0.63 -11.80 9.48
CA LEU A 35 -1.53 -11.62 10.62
C LEU A 35 -2.66 -10.64 10.33
N ARG A 36 -2.49 -9.76 9.35
CA ARG A 36 -3.49 -8.79 8.92
C ARG A 36 -4.21 -9.20 7.63
N GLY A 37 -4.01 -10.44 7.18
CA GLY A 37 -4.70 -10.99 6.02
C GLY A 37 -3.98 -10.82 4.67
N TRP A 38 -2.76 -10.30 4.67
CA TRP A 38 -1.96 -10.23 3.45
C TRP A 38 -1.35 -11.59 3.16
N LYS A 39 -1.30 -11.97 1.88
CA LYS A 39 -0.78 -13.25 1.41
C LYS A 39 0.51 -13.04 0.63
N ASP A 40 1.52 -13.82 0.95
CA ASP A 40 2.77 -13.86 0.21
C ASP A 40 2.56 -14.51 -1.16
N GLN A 41 3.00 -13.83 -2.20
CA GLN A 41 2.91 -14.33 -3.57
C GLN A 41 4.14 -15.11 -4.02
N SER A 42 5.16 -15.20 -3.16
CA SER A 42 6.37 -16.00 -3.41
C SER A 42 6.05 -17.50 -3.56
N PRO A 43 6.77 -18.26 -4.38
CA PRO A 43 7.92 -17.85 -5.20
C PRO A 43 7.54 -17.23 -6.54
N LYS A 44 6.27 -17.20 -6.91
CA LYS A 44 5.82 -16.70 -8.21
C LYS A 44 6.17 -15.23 -8.41
N ARG A 45 5.95 -14.42 -7.39
CA ARG A 45 6.32 -12.99 -7.35
C ARG A 45 6.76 -12.60 -5.96
N ASP A 46 7.73 -11.73 -5.86
CA ASP A 46 8.07 -11.07 -4.59
C ASP A 46 7.09 -9.91 -4.36
N ALA A 47 5.93 -10.27 -3.85
CA ALA A 47 4.78 -9.38 -3.67
C ALA A 47 3.87 -9.90 -2.57
N VAL A 48 3.00 -9.05 -2.07
CA VAL A 48 1.91 -9.46 -1.16
C VAL A 48 0.57 -9.02 -1.74
N ALA A 49 -0.45 -9.81 -1.47
CA ALA A 49 -1.80 -9.55 -1.98
C ALA A 49 -2.84 -9.65 -0.85
N LYS A 50 -3.90 -8.85 -0.97
CA LYS A 50 -5.03 -8.91 -0.05
C LYS A 50 -6.32 -8.59 -0.79
N ARG A 51 -7.38 -9.28 -0.40
CA ARG A 51 -8.74 -9.02 -0.85
C ARG A 51 -9.47 -8.24 0.21
N PHE A 52 -9.97 -7.06 -0.17
CA PHE A 52 -10.82 -6.23 0.68
C PHE A 52 -12.27 -6.37 0.24
N GLU A 53 -13.16 -6.59 1.20
CA GLU A 53 -14.59 -6.65 0.96
C GLU A 53 -15.30 -5.56 1.74
N PHE A 54 -16.20 -4.85 1.05
CA PHE A 54 -16.97 -3.75 1.62
C PHE A 54 -18.47 -4.07 1.53
N ALA A 55 -19.29 -3.27 2.18
CA ALA A 55 -20.74 -3.48 2.15
C ALA A 55 -21.37 -3.08 0.81
N SER A 56 -20.70 -2.21 0.04
CA SER A 56 -21.24 -1.68 -1.20
C SER A 56 -20.12 -1.22 -2.13
N PHE A 57 -20.46 -0.99 -3.40
CA PHE A 57 -19.56 -0.35 -4.36
C PHE A 57 -19.15 1.06 -3.91
N ASN A 58 -20.08 1.80 -3.34
CA ASN A 58 -19.80 3.16 -2.85
C ASN A 58 -18.70 3.14 -1.78
N GLU A 59 -18.77 2.22 -0.84
CA GLU A 59 -17.72 2.07 0.18
C GLU A 59 -16.41 1.61 -0.41
N ALA A 60 -16.45 0.63 -1.32
CA ALA A 60 -15.25 0.15 -2.00
C ALA A 60 -14.56 1.29 -2.76
N PHE A 61 -15.32 2.05 -3.53
CA PHE A 61 -14.78 3.15 -4.31
C PHE A 61 -14.30 4.31 -3.43
N GLY A 62 -14.99 4.59 -2.34
CA GLY A 62 -14.56 5.58 -1.36
C GLY A 62 -13.21 5.21 -0.73
N TRP A 63 -13.04 3.95 -0.37
CA TRP A 63 -11.76 3.44 0.12
C TRP A 63 -10.68 3.52 -0.96
N MET A 64 -10.99 3.08 -2.19
CA MET A 64 -10.07 3.17 -3.32
C MET A 64 -9.63 4.61 -3.58
N SER A 65 -10.55 5.56 -3.50
CA SER A 65 -10.25 6.97 -3.70
C SER A 65 -9.24 7.49 -2.67
N ARG A 66 -9.40 7.13 -1.41
CA ARG A 66 -8.44 7.48 -0.36
C ARG A 66 -7.07 6.88 -0.61
N VAL A 67 -7.03 5.60 -0.96
CA VAL A 67 -5.78 4.91 -1.28
C VAL A 67 -5.13 5.53 -2.51
N ALA A 68 -5.92 5.87 -3.53
CA ALA A 68 -5.41 6.49 -4.74
C ALA A 68 -4.74 7.84 -4.45
N LEU A 69 -5.34 8.67 -3.61
CA LEU A 69 -4.75 9.95 -3.21
C LEU A 69 -3.45 9.76 -2.44
N GLN A 70 -3.40 8.82 -1.54
CA GLN A 70 -2.19 8.46 -0.81
C GLN A 70 -1.10 7.94 -1.75
N ALA A 71 -1.48 7.03 -2.66
CA ALA A 71 -0.56 6.44 -3.64
C ALA A 71 0.10 7.51 -4.51
N GLU A 72 -0.68 8.48 -4.95
CA GLU A 72 -0.17 9.61 -5.73
C GLU A 72 0.76 10.49 -4.91
N SER A 73 0.41 10.77 -3.66
CA SER A 73 1.23 11.64 -2.81
C SER A 73 2.60 11.04 -2.48
N VAL A 74 2.71 9.72 -2.38
CA VAL A 74 3.97 9.02 -2.08
C VAL A 74 4.63 8.43 -3.32
N ASP A 75 4.03 8.61 -4.49
CA ASP A 75 4.49 8.06 -5.76
C ASP A 75 4.73 6.54 -5.70
N HIS A 76 3.76 5.84 -5.14
CA HIS A 76 3.78 4.37 -5.06
C HIS A 76 2.38 3.82 -5.25
N HIS A 77 2.12 3.17 -6.37
CA HIS A 77 0.79 2.79 -6.81
C HIS A 77 0.57 1.28 -6.65
N PRO A 78 -0.59 0.86 -6.13
CA PRO A 78 -0.92 -0.56 -6.06
C PRO A 78 -1.31 -1.11 -7.43
N GLU A 79 -1.14 -2.41 -7.60
CA GLU A 79 -1.83 -3.14 -8.64
C GLU A 79 -3.15 -3.62 -8.04
N TRP A 80 -4.27 -3.26 -8.63
CA TRP A 80 -5.55 -3.66 -8.10
C TRP A 80 -6.63 -3.87 -9.14
N THR A 81 -7.64 -4.61 -8.75
CA THR A 81 -8.86 -4.79 -9.52
C THR A 81 -10.05 -4.56 -8.59
N ASN A 82 -11.14 -4.06 -9.16
CA ASN A 82 -12.39 -3.87 -8.42
C ASN A 82 -13.53 -4.58 -9.14
N LEU A 83 -14.28 -5.35 -8.38
CA LEU A 83 -15.52 -5.94 -8.82
C LEU A 83 -16.59 -5.64 -7.76
N TYR A 84 -17.45 -4.68 -8.02
CA TYR A 84 -18.53 -4.23 -7.13
C TYR A 84 -17.98 -3.81 -5.76
N SER A 85 -18.22 -4.60 -4.72
CA SER A 85 -17.78 -4.32 -3.34
C SER A 85 -16.43 -4.93 -2.98
N ILE A 86 -15.78 -5.58 -3.93
CA ILE A 86 -14.54 -6.32 -3.72
C ILE A 86 -13.40 -5.60 -4.43
N VAL A 87 -12.29 -5.42 -3.72
CA VAL A 87 -11.04 -4.89 -4.28
C VAL A 87 -9.92 -5.88 -3.99
N GLU A 88 -9.28 -6.38 -5.02
CA GLU A 88 -8.10 -7.23 -4.89
C GLU A 88 -6.86 -6.40 -5.14
N VAL A 89 -5.92 -6.43 -4.22
CA VAL A 89 -4.72 -5.58 -4.22
C VAL A 89 -3.47 -6.45 -4.22
N THR A 90 -2.52 -6.08 -5.05
CA THR A 90 -1.16 -6.62 -5.01
C THR A 90 -0.19 -5.46 -4.82
N LEU A 91 0.74 -5.61 -3.89
CA LEU A 91 1.78 -4.64 -3.60
C LEU A 91 3.14 -5.22 -3.90
N THR A 92 3.91 -4.49 -4.67
CA THR A 92 5.31 -4.77 -4.97
C THR A 92 5.97 -3.47 -5.46
N THR A 93 7.27 -3.42 -5.45
CA THR A 93 8.02 -2.24 -5.89
C THR A 93 8.84 -2.60 -7.13
N HIS A 94 8.40 -2.14 -8.29
CA HIS A 94 9.02 -2.49 -9.57
C HIS A 94 10.51 -2.10 -9.63
N ALA A 95 10.87 -0.98 -9.04
CA ALA A 95 12.25 -0.48 -9.06
C ALA A 95 13.26 -1.46 -8.43
N VAL A 96 12.81 -2.32 -7.51
CA VAL A 96 13.68 -3.33 -6.88
C VAL A 96 13.23 -4.76 -7.16
N ASP A 97 12.21 -4.89 -8.00
CA ASP A 97 11.61 -6.18 -8.37
C ASP A 97 11.28 -7.01 -7.12
N GLY A 98 10.58 -6.38 -6.18
CA GLY A 98 10.19 -7.02 -4.94
C GLY A 98 9.64 -6.06 -3.90
N LEU A 99 9.45 -6.57 -2.68
CA LEU A 99 8.93 -5.80 -1.57
C LEU A 99 9.93 -4.78 -1.05
N SER A 100 9.46 -3.57 -0.85
CA SER A 100 10.19 -2.49 -0.19
C SER A 100 9.36 -1.93 0.96
N ASP A 101 9.94 -1.01 1.74
CA ASP A 101 9.23 -0.33 2.82
C ASP A 101 8.00 0.44 2.32
N ARG A 102 7.99 0.85 1.07
CA ARG A 102 6.83 1.51 0.46
C ARG A 102 5.59 0.62 0.43
N ASP A 103 5.79 -0.65 0.16
CA ASP A 103 4.70 -1.64 0.16
C ASP A 103 4.14 -1.83 1.55
N ILE A 104 5.01 -1.89 2.55
CA ILE A 104 4.62 -2.04 3.95
C ILE A 104 3.83 -0.83 4.43
N GLN A 105 4.29 0.37 4.12
CA GLN A 105 3.60 1.61 4.45
C GLN A 105 2.25 1.71 3.74
N MET A 106 2.17 1.29 2.49
CA MET A 106 0.91 1.27 1.75
C MET A 106 -0.06 0.24 2.32
N ALA A 107 0.42 -0.94 2.68
CA ALA A 107 -0.42 -1.95 3.34
C ALA A 107 -0.99 -1.43 4.66
N ASP A 108 -0.18 -0.75 5.46
CA ASP A 108 -0.63 -0.13 6.70
C ASP A 108 -1.71 0.92 6.45
N PHE A 109 -1.51 1.79 5.48
CA PHE A 109 -2.49 2.80 5.11
C PHE A 109 -3.80 2.16 4.65
N MET A 110 -3.72 1.15 3.80
CA MET A 110 -4.89 0.43 3.28
C MET A 110 -5.69 -0.21 4.40
N ASP A 111 -5.03 -0.88 5.33
CA ASP A 111 -5.69 -1.54 6.46
C ASP A 111 -6.36 -0.53 7.40
N HIS A 112 -5.69 0.57 7.72
CA HIS A 112 -6.26 1.64 8.56
C HIS A 112 -7.46 2.31 7.88
N ALA A 113 -7.35 2.60 6.59
CA ALA A 113 -8.46 3.20 5.84
C ALA A 113 -9.65 2.24 5.75
N ALA A 114 -9.39 0.94 5.55
CA ALA A 114 -10.44 -0.07 5.48
C ALA A 114 -11.18 -0.26 6.81
N ALA A 115 -10.49 -0.09 7.94
CA ALA A 115 -11.09 -0.24 9.26
C ALA A 115 -12.26 0.69 9.50
N ARG A 116 -12.32 1.84 8.82
CA ARG A 116 -13.44 2.80 8.91
C ARG A 116 -14.71 2.27 8.25
N PHE A 117 -14.58 1.31 7.37
CA PHE A 117 -15.69 0.67 6.66
C PHE A 117 -16.02 -0.71 7.22
N ALA A 118 -15.41 -1.11 8.33
CA ALA A 118 -15.69 -2.38 8.94
C ALA A 118 -17.19 -2.50 9.28
N PRO A 119 -17.81 -3.67 9.03
CA PRO A 119 -19.21 -3.86 9.37
C PRO A 119 -19.44 -3.54 10.85
N LYS A 120 -20.45 -2.73 11.12
CA LYS A 120 -20.84 -2.50 12.51
C LYS A 120 -21.35 -3.81 13.10
N PRO A 121 -20.97 -4.13 14.33
CA PRO A 121 -21.49 -5.33 14.95
C PRO A 121 -23.02 -5.28 14.96
N PHE A 122 -23.63 -6.41 14.74
CA PHE A 122 -25.07 -6.54 14.85
C PHE A 122 -25.53 -6.07 16.22
N LYS A 123 -26.52 -5.21 16.22
CA LYS A 123 -27.15 -4.81 17.47
C LYS A 123 -28.07 -5.92 17.95
#